data_92e90c6aeff33ec1ffc0ec3349d775f5
#
_entry.id   92e90c6aeff33ec1ffc0ec3349d775f5
#
_cell.length_a   1.000
_cell.length_b   1.000
_cell.length_c   1.000
_cell.angle_alpha   90.00
_cell.angle_beta   90.00
_cell.angle_gamma   90.00
#
_symmetry.space_group_name_H-M   'P 1'
#
loop_
_entity.id
_entity.type
_entity.pdbx_description
1 polymer ?
#
loop_
_entity_poly.entity_id
_entity_poly.type
_entity_poly.pdbx_seq_one_letter_code
_entity_poly.pdbx_strand_id
1 'polypeptide(L)'
;MQQTIKEASAHTGLSAHTIRYYEREGLIPFLARDKNNNRIFDNDALHWLELLTCLRVTGMPLAKQKEIVELTKCGDETVSERIAVLKEHQADMYRRQAELDRAFKKIEKKLACYEELEQEVIKSVDQLS
;
A
#
# COMPACT_ATOMS: atom_id res chain seq x y z
N MET A 1 -7.72 3.96 22.86
CA MET A 1 -6.39 4.42 23.24
C MET A 1 -5.96 5.52 22.29
N GLN A 2 -5.47 6.63 22.82
CA GLN A 2 -5.06 7.76 22.00
C GLN A 2 -3.55 7.81 21.86
N GLN A 3 -3.07 8.06 20.64
CA GLN A 3 -1.63 8.09 20.35
C GLN A 3 -1.22 9.46 19.79
N THR A 4 0.03 9.82 20.04
CA THR A 4 0.67 11.00 19.42
C THR A 4 1.05 10.68 17.98
N ILE A 5 1.41 11.69 17.21
CA ILE A 5 1.91 11.48 15.84
C ILE A 5 3.16 10.59 15.83
N LYS A 6 4.02 10.69 16.83
CA LYS A 6 5.22 9.86 16.96
C LYS A 6 4.84 8.40 17.16
N GLU A 7 3.87 8.13 18.05
CA GLU A 7 3.37 6.79 18.30
C GLU A 7 2.63 6.22 17.09
N ALA A 8 1.81 7.04 16.44
CA ALA A 8 1.11 6.65 15.20
C ALA A 8 2.11 6.31 14.09
N SER A 9 3.18 7.10 13.96
CA SER A 9 4.26 6.82 13.00
C SER A 9 4.90 5.46 13.27
N ALA A 10 5.22 5.17 14.51
CA ALA A 10 5.80 3.88 14.90
C ALA A 10 4.82 2.71 14.63
N HIS A 11 3.54 2.91 14.91
CA HIS A 11 2.50 1.88 14.73
C HIS A 11 2.23 1.56 13.25
N THR A 12 2.18 2.58 12.41
CA THR A 12 1.79 2.43 10.99
C THR A 12 2.98 2.23 10.05
N GLY A 13 4.19 2.53 10.51
CA GLY A 13 5.37 2.53 9.66
C GLY A 13 5.50 3.76 8.76
N LEU A 14 4.56 4.70 8.85
CA LEU A 14 4.62 5.97 8.11
C LEU A 14 5.47 6.98 8.87
N SER A 15 6.24 7.82 8.15
CA SER A 15 6.94 8.92 8.78
C SER A 15 5.94 9.98 9.25
N ALA A 16 6.31 10.73 10.29
CA ALA A 16 5.50 11.87 10.74
C ALA A 16 5.28 12.87 9.59
N HIS A 17 6.28 13.05 8.73
CA HIS A 17 6.19 13.91 7.55
C HIS A 17 5.07 13.44 6.61
N THR A 18 4.98 12.14 6.34
CA THR A 18 3.94 11.57 5.49
C THR A 18 2.55 11.73 6.11
N ILE A 19 2.44 11.53 7.43
CA ILE A 19 1.16 11.71 8.15
C ILE A 19 0.71 13.17 8.05
N ARG A 20 1.62 14.13 8.22
CA ARG A 20 1.31 15.57 8.06
C ARG A 20 0.91 15.91 6.64
N TYR A 21 1.54 15.29 5.65
CA TYR A 21 1.17 15.43 4.24
C TYR A 21 -0.26 14.93 4.00
N TYR A 22 -0.62 13.77 4.53
CA TYR A 22 -1.98 13.25 4.41
C TYR A 22 -3.01 14.20 5.02
N GLU A 23 -2.70 14.78 6.18
CA GLU A 23 -3.58 15.77 6.81
C GLU A 23 -3.76 17.02 5.92
N ARG A 24 -2.66 17.53 5.38
CA ARG A 24 -2.70 18.71 4.48
C ARG A 24 -3.53 18.45 3.23
N GLU A 25 -3.46 17.24 2.69
CA GLU A 25 -4.20 16.85 1.50
C GLU A 25 -5.67 16.50 1.80
N GLY A 26 -6.10 16.62 3.04
CA GLY A 26 -7.46 16.33 3.44
C GLY A 26 -7.80 14.85 3.50
N LEU A 27 -6.80 13.98 3.60
CA LEU A 27 -7.00 12.52 3.62
C LEU A 27 -7.33 11.98 5.01
N ILE A 28 -7.18 12.80 6.07
CA ILE A 28 -7.50 12.42 7.45
C ILE A 28 -8.48 13.46 8.03
N PRO A 29 -9.73 13.48 7.56
CA PRO A 29 -10.67 14.57 7.90
C PRO A 29 -11.16 14.54 9.34
N PHE A 30 -11.05 13.40 10.04
CA PHE A 30 -11.60 13.23 11.39
C PHE A 30 -10.53 13.27 12.49
N LEU A 31 -9.36 13.82 12.16
CA LEU A 31 -8.26 13.87 13.12
C LEU A 31 -8.54 14.89 14.21
N ALA A 32 -8.57 14.42 15.46
CA ALA A 32 -8.78 15.24 16.64
C ALA A 32 -7.45 15.89 17.08
N ARG A 33 -7.56 16.94 17.90
CA ARG A 33 -6.41 17.60 18.53
C ARG A 33 -6.68 17.77 20.02
N ASP A 34 -5.60 17.71 20.81
CA ASP A 34 -5.70 17.96 22.24
C ASP A 34 -5.74 19.48 22.53
N LYS A 35 -5.82 19.84 23.80
CA LYS A 35 -5.88 21.25 24.24
C LYS A 35 -4.62 22.05 23.90
N ASN A 36 -3.49 21.37 23.63
CA ASN A 36 -2.23 21.98 23.20
C ASN A 36 -2.09 21.99 21.66
N ASN A 37 -3.18 21.70 20.95
CA ASN A 37 -3.22 21.63 19.49
C ASN A 37 -2.34 20.53 18.89
N ASN A 38 -2.00 19.51 19.65
CA ASN A 38 -1.29 18.33 19.15
C ASN A 38 -2.27 17.33 18.56
N ARG A 39 -1.89 16.66 17.49
CA ARG A 39 -2.71 15.63 16.84
C ARG A 39 -2.91 14.44 17.77
N ILE A 40 -4.14 13.93 17.84
CA ILE A 40 -4.49 12.74 18.60
C ILE A 40 -5.00 11.69 17.63
N PHE A 41 -4.43 10.49 17.71
CA PHE A 41 -4.82 9.34 16.86
C PHE A 41 -5.50 8.30 17.73
N ASP A 42 -6.82 8.22 17.61
CA ASP A 42 -7.60 7.14 18.23
C ASP A 42 -7.53 5.87 17.32
N ASN A 43 -8.22 4.80 17.75
CA ASN A 43 -8.19 3.55 16.98
C ASN A 43 -8.75 3.73 15.56
N ASP A 44 -9.80 4.53 15.41
CA ASP A 44 -10.38 4.78 14.07
C ASP A 44 -9.40 5.53 13.17
N ALA A 45 -8.71 6.53 13.71
CA ALA A 45 -7.70 7.26 12.96
C ALA A 45 -6.53 6.37 12.56
N LEU A 46 -6.10 5.47 13.45
CA LEU A 46 -5.03 4.52 13.15
C LEU A 46 -5.43 3.54 12.05
N HIS A 47 -6.65 2.97 12.14
CA HIS A 47 -7.17 2.08 11.10
C HIS A 47 -7.28 2.80 9.75
N TRP A 48 -7.69 4.07 9.78
CA TRP A 48 -7.77 4.89 8.57
C TRP A 48 -6.40 5.10 7.94
N LEU A 49 -5.37 5.40 8.74
CA LEU A 49 -3.99 5.51 8.26
C LEU A 49 -3.49 4.20 7.66
N GLU A 50 -3.81 3.07 8.29
CA GLU A 50 -3.44 1.75 7.76
C GLU A 50 -4.09 1.51 6.40
N LEU A 51 -5.37 1.86 6.24
CA LEU A 51 -6.06 1.76 4.96
C LEU A 51 -5.41 2.65 3.90
N LEU A 52 -5.15 3.92 4.22
CA LEU A 52 -4.48 4.85 3.29
C LEU A 52 -3.12 4.33 2.86
N THR A 53 -2.36 3.76 3.79
CA THR A 53 -1.06 3.15 3.50
C THR A 53 -1.21 2.00 2.51
N CYS A 54 -2.18 1.13 2.76
CA CYS A 54 -2.49 -0.01 1.90
C CYS A 54 -2.86 0.46 0.48
N LEU A 55 -3.74 1.44 0.37
CA LEU A 55 -4.17 1.98 -0.93
C LEU A 55 -2.99 2.61 -1.69
N ARG A 56 -2.13 3.35 -0.99
CA ARG A 56 -0.95 3.97 -1.59
C ARG A 56 0.04 2.92 -2.08
N VAL A 57 0.37 1.95 -1.24
CA VAL A 57 1.34 0.88 -1.57
C VAL A 57 0.86 0.05 -2.75
N THR A 58 -0.45 -0.17 -2.86
CA THR A 58 -1.04 -0.94 -3.95
C THR A 58 -1.41 -0.09 -5.17
N GLY A 59 -1.00 1.18 -5.17
CA GLY A 59 -1.03 2.03 -6.37
C GLY A 59 -2.35 2.72 -6.66
N MET A 60 -3.22 2.91 -5.66
CA MET A 60 -4.43 3.70 -5.89
C MET A 60 -4.04 5.17 -6.14
N PRO A 61 -4.52 5.79 -7.25
CA PRO A 61 -4.24 7.20 -7.51
C PRO A 61 -4.75 8.11 -6.38
N LEU A 62 -4.04 9.20 -6.11
CA LEU A 62 -4.42 10.15 -5.07
C LEU A 62 -5.85 10.66 -5.23
N ALA A 63 -6.28 10.92 -6.49
CA ALA A 63 -7.64 11.37 -6.77
C ALA A 63 -8.69 10.38 -6.27
N LYS A 64 -8.43 9.07 -6.40
CA LYS A 64 -9.33 8.01 -5.92
C LYS A 64 -9.32 7.91 -4.40
N GLN A 65 -8.16 8.10 -3.77
CA GLN A 65 -8.07 8.17 -2.31
C GLN A 65 -8.89 9.33 -1.76
N LYS A 66 -8.81 10.49 -2.40
CA LYS A 66 -9.61 11.67 -2.04
C LYS A 66 -11.10 11.42 -2.23
N GLU A 67 -11.48 10.69 -3.28
CA GLU A 67 -12.87 10.31 -3.52
C GLU A 67 -13.44 9.48 -2.36
N ILE A 68 -12.70 8.48 -1.90
CA ILE A 68 -13.10 7.66 -0.75
C ILE A 68 -13.27 8.51 0.51
N VAL A 69 -12.36 9.45 0.74
CA VAL A 69 -12.43 10.36 1.89
C VAL A 69 -13.71 11.19 1.82
N GLU A 70 -14.00 11.79 0.67
CA GLU A 70 -15.19 12.62 0.49
C GLU A 70 -16.48 11.80 0.68
N LEU A 71 -16.53 10.59 0.14
CA LEU A 71 -17.67 9.69 0.33
C LEU A 71 -17.85 9.34 1.80
N THR A 72 -16.75 9.06 2.51
CA THR A 72 -16.80 8.74 3.94
C THR A 72 -17.34 9.92 4.76
N LYS A 73 -16.97 11.14 4.40
CA LYS A 73 -17.46 12.35 5.07
C LYS A 73 -18.96 12.54 4.88
N CYS A 74 -19.53 12.05 3.78
CA CYS A 74 -20.96 12.11 3.51
C CYS A 74 -21.79 11.09 4.30
N GLY A 75 -21.13 10.18 5.05
CA GLY A 75 -21.81 9.26 5.94
C GLY A 75 -22.21 7.93 5.31
N ASP A 76 -23.01 7.16 6.02
CA ASP A 76 -23.35 5.77 5.68
C ASP A 76 -24.16 5.63 4.38
N GLU A 77 -24.78 6.69 3.91
CA GLU A 77 -25.52 6.70 2.64
C GLU A 77 -24.61 6.40 1.45
N THR A 78 -23.31 6.61 1.59
CA THR A 78 -22.33 6.41 0.53
C THR A 78 -21.60 5.06 0.59
N VAL A 79 -22.02 4.15 1.47
CA VAL A 79 -21.36 2.84 1.64
C VAL A 79 -21.31 2.07 0.33
N SER A 80 -22.40 2.04 -0.45
CA SER A 80 -22.43 1.36 -1.75
C SER A 80 -21.41 1.92 -2.73
N GLU A 81 -21.26 3.24 -2.76
CA GLU A 81 -20.28 3.91 -3.63
C GLU A 81 -18.85 3.63 -3.18
N ARG A 82 -18.60 3.60 -1.86
CA ARG A 82 -17.29 3.24 -1.30
C ARG A 82 -16.92 1.81 -1.65
N ILE A 83 -17.89 0.89 -1.58
CA ILE A 83 -17.69 -0.51 -1.99
C ILE A 83 -17.28 -0.56 -3.46
N ALA A 84 -17.96 0.20 -4.33
CA ALA A 84 -17.65 0.22 -5.76
C ALA A 84 -16.21 0.69 -6.02
N VAL A 85 -15.76 1.73 -5.35
CA VAL A 85 -14.39 2.27 -5.49
C VAL A 85 -13.36 1.21 -5.07
N LEU A 86 -13.57 0.56 -3.93
CA LEU A 86 -12.64 -0.46 -3.43
C LEU A 86 -12.64 -1.72 -4.31
N LYS A 87 -13.79 -2.12 -4.85
CA LYS A 87 -13.87 -3.27 -5.76
C LYS A 87 -13.15 -3.00 -7.08
N GLU A 88 -13.26 -1.79 -7.61
CA GLU A 88 -12.52 -1.40 -8.81
C GLU A 88 -11.00 -1.49 -8.56
N HIS A 89 -10.54 -0.99 -7.43
CA HIS A 89 -9.14 -1.07 -7.04
C HIS A 89 -8.70 -2.53 -6.86
N GLN A 90 -9.52 -3.35 -6.20
CA GLN A 90 -9.26 -4.78 -6.01
C GLN A 90 -9.12 -5.50 -7.35
N ALA A 91 -10.01 -5.21 -8.31
CA ALA A 91 -9.94 -5.79 -9.65
C ALA A 91 -8.63 -5.43 -10.35
N ASP A 92 -8.16 -4.18 -10.19
CA ASP A 92 -6.89 -3.74 -10.72
C ASP A 92 -5.71 -4.49 -10.07
N MET A 93 -5.78 -4.71 -8.76
CA MET A 93 -4.77 -5.49 -8.03
C MET A 93 -4.71 -6.93 -8.54
N TYR A 94 -5.85 -7.56 -8.79
CA TYR A 94 -5.90 -8.93 -9.34
C TYR A 94 -5.26 -9.00 -10.72
N ARG A 95 -5.50 -7.99 -11.58
CA ARG A 95 -4.85 -7.94 -12.90
C ARG A 95 -3.33 -7.87 -12.77
N ARG A 96 -2.83 -6.99 -11.88
CA ARG A 96 -1.38 -6.85 -11.64
C ARG A 96 -0.77 -8.11 -11.05
N GLN A 97 -1.50 -8.79 -10.17
CA GLN A 97 -1.07 -10.07 -9.61
C GLN A 97 -0.91 -11.13 -10.70
N ALA A 98 -1.89 -11.22 -11.62
CA ALA A 98 -1.82 -12.16 -12.73
C ALA A 98 -0.65 -11.84 -13.67
N GLU A 99 -0.38 -10.57 -13.95
CA GLU A 99 0.77 -10.13 -14.73
C GLU A 99 2.09 -10.51 -14.07
N LEU A 100 2.16 -10.30 -12.76
CA LEU A 100 3.33 -10.66 -11.96
C LEU A 100 3.58 -12.17 -12.00
N ASP A 101 2.53 -12.96 -11.84
CA ASP A 101 2.62 -14.42 -11.90
C ASP A 101 3.15 -14.90 -13.26
N ARG A 102 2.70 -14.27 -14.35
CA ARG A 102 3.20 -14.59 -15.69
C ARG A 102 4.67 -14.22 -15.84
N ALA A 103 5.06 -13.08 -15.30
CA ALA A 103 6.45 -12.63 -15.33
C ALA A 103 7.36 -13.57 -14.55
N PHE A 104 6.93 -14.00 -13.37
CA PHE A 104 7.67 -14.97 -12.56
C PHE A 104 7.93 -16.26 -13.33
N LYS A 105 6.92 -16.81 -14.01
CA LYS A 105 7.08 -18.02 -14.80
C LYS A 105 8.10 -17.87 -15.91
N LYS A 106 8.11 -16.74 -16.60
CA LYS A 106 9.08 -16.48 -17.66
C LYS A 106 10.51 -16.38 -17.12
N ILE A 107 10.67 -15.72 -15.99
CA ILE A 107 11.98 -15.57 -15.34
C ILE A 107 12.47 -16.92 -14.83
N GLU A 108 11.60 -17.71 -14.19
CA GLU A 108 11.94 -19.04 -13.70
C GLU A 108 12.41 -19.97 -14.82
N LYS A 109 11.73 -19.92 -15.96
CA LYS A 109 12.10 -20.71 -17.15
C LYS A 109 13.49 -20.30 -17.66
N LYS A 110 13.78 -19.01 -17.72
CA LYS A 110 15.06 -18.50 -18.17
C LYS A 110 16.18 -18.83 -17.20
N LEU A 111 15.90 -18.72 -15.89
CA LEU A 111 16.85 -19.12 -14.85
C LEU A 111 17.23 -20.59 -14.99
N ALA A 112 16.24 -21.47 -15.22
CA ALA A 112 16.51 -22.89 -15.39
C ALA A 112 17.45 -23.13 -16.59
N CYS A 113 17.22 -22.44 -17.71
CA CYS A 113 18.11 -22.51 -18.89
C CYS A 113 19.54 -22.07 -18.56
N TYR A 114 19.67 -20.93 -17.88
CA TYR A 114 20.99 -20.40 -17.57
C TYR A 114 21.73 -21.26 -16.55
N GLU A 115 21.03 -21.82 -15.58
CA GLU A 115 21.61 -22.72 -14.60
C GLU A 115 22.16 -23.99 -15.24
N GLU A 116 21.45 -24.56 -16.24
CA GLU A 116 21.94 -25.68 -17.02
C GLU A 116 23.21 -25.29 -17.79
N LEU A 117 23.21 -24.14 -18.46
CA LEU A 117 24.38 -23.64 -19.18
C LEU A 117 25.57 -23.41 -18.26
N GLU A 118 25.31 -22.89 -17.07
CA GLU A 118 26.34 -22.70 -16.04
C GLU A 118 27.01 -24.03 -15.67
N GLN A 119 26.20 -25.08 -15.46
CA GLN A 119 26.70 -26.41 -15.14
C GLN A 119 27.54 -26.99 -16.29
N GLU A 120 27.11 -26.79 -17.52
CA GLU A 120 27.87 -27.22 -18.70
C GLU A 120 29.21 -26.50 -18.80
N VAL A 121 29.24 -25.19 -18.53
CA VAL A 121 30.47 -24.39 -18.53
C VAL A 121 31.43 -24.88 -17.44
N ILE A 122 30.91 -25.15 -16.23
CA ILE A 122 31.72 -25.67 -15.12
C ILE A 122 32.34 -27.02 -15.51
N LYS A 123 31.54 -27.94 -16.08
CA LYS A 123 32.03 -29.25 -16.55
C LYS A 123 33.10 -29.10 -17.60
N SER A 124 32.94 -28.21 -18.55
CA SER A 124 33.95 -27.93 -19.61
C SER A 124 35.25 -27.44 -19.02
N VAL A 125 35.21 -26.55 -18.03
CA VAL A 125 36.38 -26.05 -17.35
C VAL A 125 37.08 -27.17 -16.56
N ASP A 126 36.34 -28.03 -15.86
CA ASP A 126 36.90 -29.16 -15.13
C ASP A 126 37.58 -30.17 -16.06
N GLN A 127 37.05 -30.37 -17.26
CA GLN A 127 37.65 -31.27 -18.25
C GLN A 127 38.95 -30.74 -18.86
N LEU A 128 39.14 -29.43 -18.79
CA LEU A 128 40.37 -28.77 -19.33
C LEU A 128 41.52 -28.75 -18.32
N SER A 129 41.24 -29.05 -17.07
CA SER A 129 42.26 -29.04 -16.02
C SER A 129 42.91 -30.44 -15.79
#